data_7e2959d7445d288cb2bef3dad3b06e75
#
_entry.id   7e2959d7445d288cb2bef3dad3b06e75
#
_cell.length_a   1.000
_cell.length_b   1.000
_cell.length_c   1.000
_cell.angle_alpha   90.00
_cell.angle_beta   90.00
_cell.angle_gamma   90.00
#
_symmetry.space_group_name_H-M   'P 1'
#
loop_
_entity.id
_entity.type
_entity.pdbx_description
1 polymer ?
#
loop_
_entity_poly.entity_id
_entity_poly.type
_entity_poly.pdbx_seq_one_letter_code
_entity_poly.pdbx_strand_id
1 'polypeptide(L)'
;VWVGHFQAGLDYSLYQNGLFRTYAYPPLFNSANLSIRSFVNRGQEKVIGSRDGLFYINEATGVVKSFVKPVLTSDLILTISFYQGEYYIGTYGGGMMVLNPGTLSLKYFAQGDTELFQKGHIFCVKPDAKGNLWIGTSQGLFCYNGQTKQIKHFTSANSQLPEGNVYEVSFDSTGKGWIATETGMCIYDPASQSLRSNVFPEGFVHRDKVRTIYEDAGHNLYFIREKGSLFTSTLTMDRFQNRSIFSTLPD
;
A
#
# COMPACT_ATOMS: atom_id res chain seq x y z
N VAL A 1 -0.11 -7.64 16.84
CA VAL A 1 0.50 -7.68 15.51
C VAL A 1 -0.34 -8.58 14.61
N TRP A 2 -0.58 -8.14 13.38
CA TRP A 2 -1.26 -8.92 12.35
C TRP A 2 -0.25 -9.41 11.32
N VAL A 3 -0.34 -10.66 10.93
CA VAL A 3 0.56 -11.28 9.95
C VAL A 3 -0.28 -11.93 8.86
N GLY A 4 -0.12 -11.45 7.62
CA GLY A 4 -0.71 -12.08 6.45
C GLY A 4 0.20 -13.18 5.93
N HIS A 5 -0.36 -14.37 5.72
CA HIS A 5 0.36 -15.51 5.17
C HIS A 5 0.07 -15.68 3.68
N PHE A 6 1.09 -16.07 2.93
CA PHE A 6 0.89 -16.52 1.56
C PHE A 6 0.21 -17.89 1.55
N GLN A 7 -1.01 -17.96 1.03
CA GLN A 7 -1.84 -19.18 0.96
C GLN A 7 -2.32 -19.80 2.29
N ALA A 8 -2.15 -19.11 3.44
CA ALA A 8 -2.49 -19.69 4.75
C ALA A 8 -3.39 -18.81 5.64
N GLY A 9 -3.84 -17.65 5.16
CA GLY A 9 -4.76 -16.79 5.91
C GLY A 9 -4.11 -15.63 6.64
N LEU A 10 -4.67 -15.21 7.74
CA LEU A 10 -4.28 -14.07 8.54
C LEU A 10 -4.20 -14.46 10.01
N ASP A 11 -3.04 -14.26 10.62
CA ASP A 11 -2.84 -14.46 12.05
C ASP A 11 -2.71 -13.13 12.80
N TYR A 12 -3.03 -13.12 14.08
CA TYR A 12 -2.74 -12.00 14.94
C TYR A 12 -2.13 -12.43 16.28
N SER A 13 -1.25 -11.61 16.82
CA SER A 13 -0.69 -11.80 18.15
C SER A 13 -1.17 -10.70 19.09
N LEU A 14 -1.68 -11.08 20.24
CA LEU A 14 -1.86 -10.19 21.38
C LEU A 14 -0.52 -10.06 22.09
N TYR A 15 0.02 -8.86 22.14
CA TYR A 15 1.35 -8.52 22.66
C TYR A 15 1.66 -9.09 24.06
N GLN A 16 0.62 -9.41 24.85
CA GLN A 16 0.76 -9.84 26.24
C GLN A 16 1.08 -11.33 26.43
N ASN A 17 0.87 -12.21 25.44
CA ASN A 17 1.00 -13.66 25.63
C ASN A 17 1.84 -14.40 24.59
N GLY A 18 2.44 -13.71 23.62
CA GLY A 18 3.34 -14.31 22.61
C GLY A 18 2.69 -15.38 21.70
N LEU A 19 1.40 -15.58 21.78
CA LEU A 19 0.68 -16.58 20.99
C LEU A 19 -0.02 -15.91 19.81
N PHE A 20 0.23 -16.43 18.61
CA PHE A 20 -0.57 -16.10 17.43
C PHE A 20 -1.92 -16.80 17.51
N ARG A 21 -2.96 -16.09 17.15
CA ARG A 21 -4.28 -16.68 16.94
C ARG A 21 -4.61 -16.56 15.46
N THR A 22 -4.94 -17.67 14.85
CA THR A 22 -5.44 -17.71 13.47
C THR A 22 -6.86 -17.16 13.44
N TYR A 23 -7.06 -16.14 12.63
CA TYR A 23 -8.37 -15.58 12.34
C TYR A 23 -8.99 -16.39 11.20
N ALA A 24 -9.53 -17.55 11.52
CA ALA A 24 -10.27 -18.37 10.57
C ALA A 24 -11.74 -17.95 10.61
N TYR A 25 -12.22 -17.34 9.54
CA TYR A 25 -13.65 -17.15 9.30
C TYR A 25 -14.12 -18.18 8.28
N PRO A 26 -14.49 -19.41 8.72
CA PRO A 26 -14.80 -20.52 7.81
C PRO A 26 -15.88 -20.23 6.78
N PRO A 27 -16.94 -19.43 7.09
CA PRO A 27 -17.99 -19.17 6.12
C PRO A 27 -17.60 -18.24 4.97
N LEU A 28 -16.52 -17.43 5.15
CA LEU A 28 -16.08 -16.45 4.15
C LEU A 28 -15.03 -16.98 3.20
N PHE A 29 -14.26 -17.95 3.65
CA PHE A 29 -13.09 -18.44 2.94
C PHE A 29 -13.38 -19.83 2.38
N ASN A 30 -14.07 -19.87 1.24
CA ASN A 30 -14.35 -21.12 0.54
C ASN A 30 -13.10 -21.73 -0.14
N SER A 31 -11.95 -21.06 -0.07
CA SER A 31 -10.72 -21.59 -0.65
C SER A 31 -9.71 -21.96 0.42
N ALA A 32 -9.16 -23.16 0.32
CA ALA A 32 -8.08 -23.64 1.17
C ALA A 32 -6.76 -22.83 1.02
N ASN A 33 -6.70 -21.89 0.08
CA ASN A 33 -5.48 -21.18 -0.34
C ASN A 33 -5.68 -19.66 -0.44
N LEU A 34 -6.32 -19.04 0.55
CA LEU A 34 -6.56 -17.60 0.55
C LEU A 34 -5.23 -16.83 0.71
N SER A 35 -4.85 -16.07 -0.32
CA SER A 35 -3.69 -15.19 -0.27
C SER A 35 -4.11 -13.78 0.13
N ILE A 36 -3.88 -13.40 1.40
CA ILE A 36 -4.12 -12.05 1.89
C ILE A 36 -3.03 -11.12 1.38
N ARG A 37 -3.42 -10.00 0.81
CA ARG A 37 -2.53 -9.01 0.20
C ARG A 37 -2.51 -7.68 0.92
N SER A 38 -3.67 -7.29 1.46
CA SER A 38 -3.83 -6.03 2.17
C SER A 38 -4.93 -6.16 3.22
N PHE A 39 -4.80 -5.44 4.31
CA PHE A 39 -5.88 -5.33 5.27
C PHE A 39 -5.85 -3.98 5.99
N VAL A 40 -7.02 -3.56 6.46
CA VAL A 40 -7.20 -2.41 7.32
C VAL A 40 -7.96 -2.84 8.56
N ASN A 41 -7.38 -2.58 9.74
CA ASN A 41 -8.00 -2.82 11.03
C ASN A 41 -8.32 -1.47 11.69
N ARG A 42 -9.60 -1.23 11.95
CA ARG A 42 -10.10 -0.03 12.63
C ARG A 42 -10.95 -0.42 13.85
N GLY A 43 -10.30 -1.05 14.81
CA GLY A 43 -10.98 -1.56 16.00
C GLY A 43 -11.95 -2.68 15.66
N GLN A 44 -13.24 -2.39 15.66
CA GLN A 44 -14.29 -3.37 15.37
C GLN A 44 -14.49 -3.63 13.86
N GLU A 45 -13.99 -2.73 13.00
CA GLU A 45 -14.06 -2.90 11.55
C GLU A 45 -12.75 -3.47 11.00
N LYS A 46 -12.87 -4.49 10.17
CA LYS A 46 -11.76 -5.11 9.45
C LYS A 46 -12.12 -5.25 7.98
N VAL A 47 -11.23 -4.78 7.11
CA VAL A 47 -11.36 -4.94 5.67
C VAL A 47 -10.14 -5.66 5.15
N ILE A 48 -10.36 -6.79 4.48
CA ILE A 48 -9.32 -7.73 4.07
C ILE A 48 -9.40 -7.87 2.56
N GLY A 49 -8.28 -7.57 1.90
CA GLY A 49 -8.10 -7.77 0.46
C GLY A 49 -7.27 -9.00 0.20
N SER A 50 -7.75 -9.85 -0.68
CA SER A 50 -7.10 -11.10 -1.04
C SER A 50 -6.94 -11.24 -2.56
N ARG A 51 -6.45 -12.40 -2.98
CA ARG A 51 -6.48 -12.81 -4.39
C ARG A 51 -7.90 -13.13 -4.88
N ASP A 52 -8.79 -13.50 -3.95
CA ASP A 52 -10.11 -14.07 -4.24
C ASP A 52 -11.25 -13.14 -3.80
N GLY A 53 -10.97 -11.85 -3.64
CA GLY A 53 -11.98 -10.84 -3.32
C GLY A 53 -11.67 -9.96 -2.13
N LEU A 54 -12.68 -9.18 -1.75
CA LEU A 54 -12.68 -8.24 -0.64
C LEU A 54 -13.64 -8.73 0.44
N PHE A 55 -13.21 -8.66 1.70
CA PHE A 55 -14.01 -9.06 2.85
C PHE A 55 -14.14 -7.89 3.83
N TYR A 56 -15.35 -7.59 4.23
CA TYR A 56 -15.69 -6.62 5.28
C TYR A 56 -16.25 -7.34 6.50
N ILE A 57 -15.73 -7.01 7.66
CA ILE A 57 -16.15 -7.55 8.95
C ILE A 57 -16.37 -6.38 9.90
N ASN A 58 -17.52 -6.35 10.56
CA ASN A 58 -17.80 -5.45 11.67
C ASN A 58 -18.20 -6.28 12.89
N GLU A 59 -17.29 -6.37 13.86
CA GLU A 59 -17.47 -7.20 15.05
C GLU A 59 -18.52 -6.65 16.02
N ALA A 60 -18.75 -5.32 16.03
CA ALA A 60 -19.75 -4.69 16.88
C ALA A 60 -21.18 -5.03 16.43
N THR A 61 -21.40 -5.12 15.11
CA THR A 61 -22.73 -5.40 14.54
C THR A 61 -22.89 -6.84 14.10
N GLY A 62 -21.83 -7.65 14.12
CA GLY A 62 -21.81 -9.01 13.59
C GLY A 62 -21.91 -9.09 12.06
N VAL A 63 -21.80 -7.97 11.37
CA VAL A 63 -21.88 -7.93 9.89
C VAL A 63 -20.61 -8.50 9.30
N VAL A 64 -20.79 -9.49 8.42
CA VAL A 64 -19.72 -10.09 7.64
C VAL A 64 -20.16 -10.14 6.18
N LYS A 65 -19.38 -9.56 5.28
CA LYS A 65 -19.72 -9.49 3.86
C LYS A 65 -18.50 -9.73 2.97
N SER A 66 -18.68 -10.54 1.94
CA SER A 66 -17.71 -10.72 0.86
C SER A 66 -18.17 -10.02 -0.40
N PHE A 67 -17.20 -9.54 -1.16
CA PHE A 67 -17.39 -8.94 -2.48
C PHE A 67 -16.45 -9.65 -3.45
N VAL A 68 -17.01 -10.16 -4.52
CA VAL A 68 -16.33 -10.84 -5.62
C VAL A 68 -16.93 -10.37 -6.94
N LYS A 69 -16.34 -10.76 -8.06
CA LYS A 69 -16.97 -10.51 -9.37
C LYS A 69 -18.40 -11.10 -9.43
N PRO A 70 -19.33 -10.43 -10.11
CA PRO A 70 -19.16 -9.21 -10.92
C PRO A 70 -19.30 -7.90 -10.13
N VAL A 71 -19.49 -7.94 -8.81
CA VAL A 71 -19.59 -6.74 -7.94
C VAL A 71 -18.24 -6.01 -7.87
N LEU A 72 -17.16 -6.77 -7.78
CA LEU A 72 -15.81 -6.27 -7.97
C LEU A 72 -15.44 -6.28 -9.46
N THR A 73 -14.61 -5.32 -9.85
CA THR A 73 -14.01 -5.27 -11.19
C THR A 73 -12.88 -6.28 -11.35
N SER A 74 -12.18 -6.57 -10.26
CA SER A 74 -11.15 -7.62 -10.16
C SER A 74 -11.18 -8.20 -8.75
N ASP A 75 -11.06 -9.52 -8.63
CA ASP A 75 -10.98 -10.20 -7.33
C ASP A 75 -9.58 -10.08 -6.71
N LEU A 76 -8.56 -9.73 -7.50
CA LEU A 76 -7.20 -9.56 -7.02
C LEU A 76 -7.01 -8.16 -6.41
N ILE A 77 -7.21 -8.08 -5.10
CA ILE A 77 -7.04 -6.86 -4.33
C ILE A 77 -5.56 -6.69 -3.95
N LEU A 78 -4.96 -5.56 -4.27
CA LEU A 78 -3.56 -5.27 -3.97
C LEU A 78 -3.38 -4.38 -2.76
N THR A 79 -4.28 -3.42 -2.58
CA THR A 79 -4.14 -2.40 -1.53
C THR A 79 -5.51 -1.93 -1.04
N ILE A 80 -5.58 -1.57 0.24
CA ILE A 80 -6.75 -0.95 0.86
C ILE A 80 -6.27 0.17 1.76
N SER A 81 -6.93 1.33 1.68
CA SER A 81 -6.74 2.43 2.62
C SER A 81 -8.05 3.03 3.05
N PHE A 82 -8.13 3.44 4.32
CA PHE A 82 -9.25 4.22 4.81
C PHE A 82 -8.95 5.71 4.68
N TYR A 83 -9.84 6.43 4.03
CA TYR A 83 -9.68 7.85 3.79
C TYR A 83 -11.04 8.54 3.74
N GLN A 84 -11.20 9.64 4.47
CA GLN A 84 -12.45 10.46 4.52
C GLN A 84 -13.74 9.63 4.71
N GLY A 85 -13.70 8.63 5.59
CA GLY A 85 -14.89 7.83 5.94
C GLY A 85 -15.18 6.65 5.01
N GLU A 86 -14.40 6.45 3.96
CA GLU A 86 -14.59 5.38 2.97
C GLU A 86 -13.30 4.54 2.83
N TYR A 87 -13.44 3.29 2.36
CA TYR A 87 -12.30 2.43 2.02
C TYR A 87 -12.02 2.52 0.53
N TYR A 88 -10.78 2.88 0.19
CA TYR A 88 -10.26 2.94 -1.18
C TYR A 88 -9.50 1.66 -1.47
N ILE A 89 -9.91 0.96 -2.51
CA ILE A 89 -9.50 -0.42 -2.81
C ILE A 89 -8.85 -0.41 -4.18
N GLY A 90 -7.54 -0.68 -4.22
CA GLY A 90 -6.78 -0.83 -5.44
C GLY A 90 -6.68 -2.29 -5.86
N THR A 91 -6.87 -2.55 -7.13
CA THR A 91 -6.92 -3.89 -7.70
C THR A 91 -5.87 -4.10 -8.81
N TYR A 92 -5.62 -5.34 -9.15
CA TYR A 92 -4.84 -5.71 -10.33
C TYR A 92 -5.76 -5.87 -11.55
N GLY A 93 -5.71 -4.90 -12.46
CA GLY A 93 -6.47 -4.93 -13.71
C GLY A 93 -7.94 -4.56 -13.61
N GLY A 94 -8.41 -4.10 -12.46
CA GLY A 94 -9.80 -3.64 -12.25
C GLY A 94 -9.89 -2.21 -11.77
N GLY A 95 -8.78 -1.46 -11.75
CA GLY A 95 -8.75 -0.07 -11.32
C GLY A 95 -8.91 0.10 -9.81
N MET A 96 -9.59 1.16 -9.40
CA MET A 96 -9.83 1.52 -8.01
C MET A 96 -11.32 1.64 -7.72
N MET A 97 -11.74 0.99 -6.62
CA MET A 97 -13.10 1.06 -6.10
C MET A 97 -13.13 1.71 -4.72
N VAL A 98 -14.29 2.22 -4.34
CA VAL A 98 -14.55 2.86 -3.05
C VAL A 98 -15.70 2.15 -2.38
N LEU A 99 -15.47 1.63 -1.17
CA LEU A 99 -16.47 1.00 -0.32
C LEU A 99 -16.92 1.98 0.77
N ASN A 100 -18.21 2.25 0.82
CA ASN A 100 -18.81 2.97 1.93
C ASN A 100 -19.17 1.98 3.06
N PRO A 101 -18.58 2.08 4.27
CA PRO A 101 -18.81 1.13 5.34
C PRO A 101 -20.22 1.19 5.93
N GLY A 102 -20.89 2.34 5.86
CA GLY A 102 -22.25 2.51 6.42
C GLY A 102 -23.34 1.85 5.57
N THR A 103 -23.17 1.86 4.24
CA THR A 103 -24.15 1.28 3.29
C THR A 103 -23.68 -0.02 2.68
N LEU A 104 -22.41 -0.36 2.81
CA LEU A 104 -21.72 -1.48 2.14
C LEU A 104 -21.86 -1.43 0.61
N SER A 105 -22.01 -0.21 0.06
CA SER A 105 -22.04 0.01 -1.37
C SER A 105 -20.62 0.19 -1.93
N LEU A 106 -20.37 -0.40 -3.08
CA LEU A 106 -19.16 -0.25 -3.87
C LEU A 106 -19.41 0.64 -5.08
N LYS A 107 -18.51 1.56 -5.36
CA LYS A 107 -18.53 2.41 -6.55
C LYS A 107 -17.12 2.52 -7.14
N TYR A 108 -17.02 2.84 -8.42
CA TYR A 108 -15.74 3.21 -9.02
C TYR A 108 -15.22 4.52 -8.44
N PHE A 109 -13.91 4.65 -8.34
CA PHE A 109 -13.28 5.94 -8.14
C PHE A 109 -13.40 6.77 -9.43
N ALA A 110 -14.28 7.76 -9.42
CA ALA A 110 -14.69 8.51 -10.61
C ALA A 110 -13.94 9.84 -10.75
N GLN A 111 -12.61 9.86 -10.54
CA GLN A 111 -11.78 11.05 -10.63
C GLN A 111 -10.58 10.80 -11.55
N GLY A 112 -10.14 11.84 -12.27
CA GLY A 112 -8.96 11.80 -13.13
C GLY A 112 -9.12 10.90 -14.37
N ASP A 113 -8.09 10.10 -14.68
CA ASP A 113 -8.10 9.15 -15.79
C ASP A 113 -9.05 8.00 -15.49
N THR A 114 -10.21 8.04 -16.13
CA THR A 114 -11.27 7.05 -15.89
C THR A 114 -10.90 5.67 -16.40
N GLU A 115 -10.11 5.54 -17.46
CA GLU A 115 -9.71 4.23 -17.97
C GLU A 115 -8.76 3.53 -17.00
N LEU A 116 -7.72 4.22 -16.50
CA LEU A 116 -6.81 3.68 -15.50
C LEU A 116 -7.56 3.27 -14.23
N PHE A 117 -8.44 4.14 -13.72
CA PHE A 117 -9.17 3.87 -12.48
C PHE A 117 -10.30 2.86 -12.63
N GLN A 118 -10.66 2.47 -13.85
CA GLN A 118 -11.62 1.39 -14.13
C GLN A 118 -10.97 0.06 -14.50
N LYS A 119 -9.79 0.07 -15.13
CA LYS A 119 -9.16 -1.13 -15.72
C LYS A 119 -7.67 -1.27 -15.41
N GLY A 120 -7.02 -0.26 -14.79
CA GLY A 120 -5.59 -0.26 -14.55
C GLY A 120 -5.16 -1.07 -13.33
N HIS A 121 -3.85 -1.10 -13.10
CA HIS A 121 -3.24 -1.67 -11.93
C HIS A 121 -2.98 -0.58 -10.88
N ILE A 122 -3.56 -0.73 -9.71
CA ILE A 122 -3.40 0.16 -8.55
C ILE A 122 -2.61 -0.61 -7.49
N PHE A 123 -1.35 -0.27 -7.32
CA PHE A 123 -0.44 -1.01 -6.44
C PHE A 123 -0.48 -0.53 -5.00
N CYS A 124 -0.59 0.77 -4.78
CA CYS A 124 -0.71 1.35 -3.45
C CYS A 124 -1.68 2.54 -3.43
N VAL A 125 -2.32 2.71 -2.27
CA VAL A 125 -3.17 3.86 -1.96
C VAL A 125 -2.83 4.30 -0.55
N LYS A 126 -2.35 5.55 -0.35
CA LYS A 126 -1.90 6.05 0.95
C LYS A 126 -2.39 7.49 1.19
N PRO A 127 -3.09 7.76 2.27
CA PRO A 127 -3.38 9.13 2.68
C PRO A 127 -2.12 9.79 3.27
N ASP A 128 -1.94 11.09 3.02
CA ASP A 128 -0.95 11.91 3.72
C ASP A 128 -1.60 12.68 4.89
N ALA A 129 -0.76 13.31 5.71
CA ALA A 129 -1.22 14.10 6.84
C ALA A 129 -1.95 15.42 6.43
N LYS A 130 -1.81 15.84 5.18
CA LYS A 130 -2.49 17.03 4.62
C LYS A 130 -3.85 16.70 4.04
N GLY A 131 -4.29 15.46 4.09
CA GLY A 131 -5.59 15.01 3.57
C GLY A 131 -5.60 14.80 2.05
N ASN A 132 -4.46 14.52 1.44
CA ASN A 132 -4.40 14.03 0.08
C ASN A 132 -4.33 12.49 0.07
N LEU A 133 -4.80 11.89 -1.02
CA LEU A 133 -4.70 10.47 -1.28
C LEU A 133 -3.70 10.24 -2.42
N TRP A 134 -2.64 9.52 -2.11
CA TRP A 134 -1.60 9.18 -3.05
C TRP A 134 -1.83 7.78 -3.60
N ILE A 135 -1.77 7.65 -4.93
CA ILE A 135 -2.16 6.43 -5.65
C ILE A 135 -1.02 6.04 -6.58
N GLY A 136 -0.34 4.94 -6.24
CA GLY A 136 0.72 4.34 -7.06
C GLY A 136 0.13 3.36 -8.07
N THR A 137 0.48 3.53 -9.34
CA THR A 137 -0.14 2.81 -10.46
C THR A 137 0.88 2.31 -11.47
N SER A 138 0.40 1.57 -12.47
CA SER A 138 1.20 1.19 -13.64
C SER A 138 1.47 2.35 -14.63
N GLN A 139 0.87 3.50 -14.42
CA GLN A 139 1.05 4.69 -15.27
C GLN A 139 1.64 5.88 -14.51
N GLY A 140 2.29 5.64 -13.37
CA GLY A 140 2.89 6.67 -12.55
C GLY A 140 2.17 6.88 -11.23
N LEU A 141 2.33 8.07 -10.65
CA LEU A 141 1.86 8.44 -9.32
C LEU A 141 0.79 9.52 -9.43
N PHE A 142 -0.33 9.30 -8.76
CA PHE A 142 -1.40 10.31 -8.64
C PHE A 142 -1.50 10.83 -7.22
N CYS A 143 -1.81 12.11 -7.10
CA CYS A 143 -2.13 12.78 -5.83
C CYS A 143 -3.52 13.40 -5.95
N TYR A 144 -4.48 12.86 -5.24
CA TYR A 144 -5.86 13.33 -5.21
C TYR A 144 -6.12 14.14 -3.94
N ASN A 145 -6.59 15.36 -4.10
CA ASN A 145 -7.05 16.18 -2.99
C ASN A 145 -8.55 15.99 -2.78
N GLY A 146 -8.93 15.37 -1.67
CA GLY A 146 -10.33 15.03 -1.39
C GLY A 146 -11.23 16.22 -1.10
N GLN A 147 -10.68 17.41 -0.77
CA GLN A 147 -11.44 18.63 -0.54
C GLN A 147 -11.74 19.35 -1.84
N THR A 148 -10.71 19.61 -2.65
CA THR A 148 -10.84 20.34 -3.92
C THR A 148 -11.26 19.46 -5.09
N LYS A 149 -11.23 18.13 -4.91
CA LYS A 149 -11.47 17.10 -5.95
C LYS A 149 -10.47 17.16 -7.11
N GLN A 150 -9.37 17.89 -6.95
CA GLN A 150 -8.32 17.96 -7.94
C GLN A 150 -7.42 16.73 -7.86
N ILE A 151 -6.95 16.31 -9.02
CA ILE A 151 -5.99 15.22 -9.15
C ILE A 151 -4.75 15.70 -9.91
N LYS A 152 -3.56 15.40 -9.38
CA LYS A 152 -2.28 15.69 -9.99
C LYS A 152 -1.63 14.38 -10.41
N HIS A 153 -1.14 14.31 -11.63
CA HIS A 153 -0.50 13.11 -12.18
C HIS A 153 1.00 13.39 -12.40
N PHE A 154 1.84 12.56 -11.78
CA PHE A 154 3.29 12.58 -11.91
C PHE A 154 3.75 11.39 -12.74
N THR A 155 4.55 11.68 -13.75
CA THR A 155 5.19 10.70 -14.65
C THR A 155 6.67 11.05 -14.82
N SER A 156 7.45 10.18 -15.41
CA SER A 156 8.85 10.48 -15.81
C SER A 156 8.95 11.60 -16.84
N ALA A 157 7.89 11.83 -17.62
CA ALA A 157 7.85 12.89 -18.63
C ALA A 157 7.63 14.30 -18.04
N ASN A 158 6.96 14.41 -16.88
CA ASN A 158 6.59 15.72 -16.30
C ASN A 158 7.18 15.97 -14.91
N SER A 159 7.96 15.03 -14.38
CA SER A 159 8.55 15.11 -13.05
C SER A 159 9.82 14.27 -12.95
N GLN A 160 10.46 14.25 -11.78
CA GLN A 160 11.58 13.36 -11.48
C GLN A 160 11.13 11.99 -10.95
N LEU A 161 9.91 11.55 -11.28
CA LEU A 161 9.48 10.18 -10.99
C LEU A 161 10.28 9.21 -11.86
N PRO A 162 10.94 8.17 -11.29
CA PRO A 162 11.54 7.11 -12.09
C PRO A 162 10.49 6.38 -12.95
N GLU A 163 10.90 5.85 -14.09
CA GLU A 163 10.01 5.14 -15.01
C GLU A 163 9.44 3.85 -14.38
N GLY A 164 8.30 3.41 -14.92
CA GLY A 164 7.65 2.14 -14.60
C GLY A 164 6.59 2.26 -13.52
N ASN A 165 6.26 1.11 -12.94
CA ASN A 165 5.21 0.99 -11.93
C ASN A 165 5.62 1.68 -10.62
N VAL A 166 4.66 2.33 -9.95
CA VAL A 166 4.82 2.85 -8.59
C VAL A 166 4.21 1.84 -7.60
N TYR A 167 5.06 1.17 -6.83
CA TYR A 167 4.64 0.06 -5.98
C TYR A 167 4.24 0.48 -4.57
N GLU A 168 4.90 1.49 -4.00
CA GLU A 168 4.65 1.94 -2.63
C GLU A 168 4.85 3.45 -2.52
N VAL A 169 4.06 4.07 -1.66
CA VAL A 169 4.24 5.41 -1.14
C VAL A 169 4.21 5.32 0.38
N SER A 170 5.21 5.83 1.05
CA SER A 170 5.28 5.90 2.51
C SER A 170 5.63 7.32 2.93
N PHE A 171 4.98 7.83 3.98
CA PHE A 171 5.30 9.14 4.54
C PHE A 171 6.08 8.96 5.83
N ASP A 172 7.22 9.64 5.92
CA ASP A 172 8.00 9.66 7.14
C ASP A 172 7.41 10.66 8.17
N SER A 173 7.94 10.62 9.38
CA SER A 173 7.53 11.49 10.49
C SER A 173 7.73 12.97 10.22
N THR A 174 8.53 13.36 9.20
CA THR A 174 8.71 14.74 8.74
C THR A 174 7.69 15.14 7.67
N GLY A 175 6.89 14.20 7.20
CA GLY A 175 5.89 14.38 6.13
C GLY A 175 6.46 14.30 4.71
N LYS A 176 7.73 13.91 4.53
CA LYS A 176 8.27 13.59 3.20
C LYS A 176 7.68 12.29 2.71
N GLY A 177 7.32 12.25 1.43
CA GLY A 177 6.84 11.03 0.78
C GLY A 177 7.98 10.27 0.13
N TRP A 178 8.13 9.00 0.46
CA TRP A 178 9.09 8.08 -0.12
C TRP A 178 8.36 7.20 -1.13
N ILE A 179 8.78 7.25 -2.38
CA ILE A 179 8.11 6.58 -3.50
C ILE A 179 9.00 5.48 -4.05
N ALA A 180 8.51 4.24 -3.98
CA ALA A 180 9.17 3.05 -4.51
C ALA A 180 8.64 2.72 -5.90
N THR A 181 9.55 2.58 -6.86
CA THR A 181 9.20 2.32 -8.25
C THR A 181 9.91 1.09 -8.81
N GLU A 182 9.55 0.71 -10.03
CA GLU A 182 10.17 -0.39 -10.75
C GLU A 182 11.65 -0.15 -11.08
N THR A 183 12.04 1.10 -11.27
CA THR A 183 13.40 1.46 -11.68
C THR A 183 14.14 2.29 -10.64
N GLY A 184 13.67 2.30 -9.39
CA GLY A 184 14.34 3.01 -8.29
C GLY A 184 13.39 3.67 -7.33
N MET A 185 13.81 4.80 -6.78
CA MET A 185 13.06 5.56 -5.79
C MET A 185 13.14 7.06 -6.06
N CYS A 186 12.14 7.79 -5.56
CA CYS A 186 12.23 9.24 -5.43
C CYS A 186 11.58 9.71 -4.13
N ILE A 187 11.82 10.95 -3.77
CA ILE A 187 11.28 11.59 -2.57
C ILE A 187 10.36 12.73 -3.01
N TYR A 188 9.16 12.76 -2.44
CA TYR A 188 8.28 13.92 -2.50
C TYR A 188 8.61 14.86 -1.34
N ASP A 189 8.94 16.09 -1.69
CA ASP A 189 9.15 17.17 -0.73
C ASP A 189 7.86 18.00 -0.62
N PRO A 190 7.18 17.98 0.55
CA PRO A 190 5.92 18.72 0.73
C PRO A 190 6.07 20.25 0.75
N ALA A 191 7.30 20.78 0.96
CA ALA A 191 7.57 22.20 0.95
C ALA A 191 7.64 22.75 -0.48
N SER A 192 8.38 22.08 -1.35
CA SER A 192 8.49 22.43 -2.77
C SER A 192 7.40 21.81 -3.65
N GLN A 193 6.60 20.89 -3.10
CA GLN A 193 5.58 20.10 -3.81
C GLN A 193 6.12 19.39 -5.07
N SER A 194 7.37 18.95 -5.01
CA SER A 194 8.09 18.33 -6.13
C SER A 194 8.69 16.99 -5.77
N LEU A 195 8.94 16.17 -6.79
CA LEU A 195 9.65 14.90 -6.67
C LEU A 195 11.15 15.12 -6.93
N ARG A 196 12.00 14.42 -6.17
CA ARG A 196 13.46 14.42 -6.32
C ARG A 196 13.97 12.99 -6.37
N SER A 197 14.66 12.62 -7.46
CA SER A 197 15.28 11.30 -7.64
C SER A 197 16.78 11.26 -7.31
N ASN A 198 17.48 12.41 -7.37
CA ASN A 198 18.95 12.50 -7.24
C ASN A 198 19.43 12.71 -5.80
N VAL A 199 18.68 12.21 -4.82
CA VAL A 199 18.96 12.43 -3.40
C VAL A 199 19.65 11.25 -2.73
N PHE A 200 19.97 10.21 -3.49
CA PHE A 200 20.57 8.98 -2.96
C PHE A 200 22.10 9.01 -3.16
N PRO A 201 22.90 8.55 -2.17
CA PRO A 201 24.34 8.51 -2.27
C PRO A 201 24.85 7.63 -3.41
N GLU A 202 26.09 7.90 -3.86
CA GLU A 202 26.82 7.02 -4.78
C GLU A 202 26.87 5.58 -4.22
N GLY A 203 26.52 4.60 -5.06
CA GLY A 203 26.42 3.19 -4.67
C GLY A 203 25.01 2.71 -4.32
N PHE A 204 24.05 3.61 -4.11
CA PHE A 204 22.64 3.25 -4.13
C PHE A 204 22.23 3.04 -5.60
N VAL A 205 22.01 1.79 -5.98
CA VAL A 205 21.76 1.47 -7.39
C VAL A 205 20.41 2.03 -7.81
N HIS A 206 20.42 3.11 -8.58
CA HIS A 206 19.25 3.85 -9.07
C HIS A 206 18.29 3.04 -9.97
N ARG A 207 18.59 1.78 -10.26
CA ARG A 207 17.85 0.95 -11.21
C ARG A 207 17.27 -0.32 -10.61
N ASP A 208 17.34 -0.47 -9.29
CA ASP A 208 16.77 -1.64 -8.64
C ASP A 208 15.32 -1.38 -8.23
N LYS A 209 14.48 -2.32 -8.58
CA LYS A 209 13.08 -2.34 -8.20
C LYS A 209 12.92 -2.36 -6.68
N VAL A 210 12.32 -1.32 -6.13
CA VAL A 210 11.99 -1.21 -4.71
C VAL A 210 10.53 -1.60 -4.52
N ARG A 211 10.24 -2.47 -3.56
CA ARG A 211 8.91 -3.03 -3.34
C ARG A 211 8.18 -2.38 -2.19
N THR A 212 8.87 -2.08 -1.12
CA THR A 212 8.26 -1.49 0.06
C THR A 212 9.25 -0.63 0.85
N ILE A 213 8.70 0.29 1.62
CA ILE A 213 9.40 1.25 2.44
C ILE A 213 8.73 1.27 3.81
N TYR A 214 9.52 1.24 4.86
CA TYR A 214 9.04 1.26 6.23
C TYR A 214 9.91 2.18 7.09
N GLU A 215 9.29 2.97 7.97
CA GLU A 215 9.94 3.74 9.05
C GLU A 215 9.65 3.09 10.39
N ASP A 216 10.69 2.81 11.17
CA ASP A 216 10.52 2.30 12.54
C ASP A 216 10.32 3.43 13.57
N ALA A 217 10.04 3.06 14.82
CA ALA A 217 9.86 4.01 15.91
C ALA A 217 11.13 4.83 16.26
N GLY A 218 12.30 4.38 15.80
CA GLY A 218 13.58 5.08 15.92
C GLY A 218 13.90 5.98 14.73
N HIS A 219 12.92 6.18 13.83
CA HIS A 219 13.06 6.95 12.59
C HIS A 219 14.11 6.39 11.62
N ASN A 220 14.34 5.09 11.66
CA ASN A 220 15.12 4.42 10.63
C ASN A 220 14.22 4.02 9.47
N LEU A 221 14.67 4.29 8.26
CA LEU A 221 13.99 3.90 7.04
C LEU A 221 14.56 2.57 6.52
N TYR A 222 13.67 1.68 6.13
CA TYR A 222 13.97 0.37 5.58
C TYR A 222 13.39 0.26 4.17
N PHE A 223 14.23 -0.17 3.23
CA PHE A 223 13.86 -0.33 1.83
C PHE A 223 14.10 -1.78 1.40
N ILE A 224 13.06 -2.44 0.91
CA ILE A 224 13.17 -3.81 0.43
C ILE A 224 13.19 -3.82 -1.10
N ARG A 225 14.26 -4.37 -1.66
CA ARG A 225 14.40 -4.58 -3.10
C ARG A 225 13.93 -5.97 -3.51
N GLU A 226 13.54 -6.14 -4.78
CA GLU A 226 13.04 -7.41 -5.30
C GLU A 226 14.02 -8.57 -5.16
N LYS A 227 15.32 -8.30 -5.20
CA LYS A 227 16.38 -9.33 -5.03
C LYS A 227 16.71 -9.65 -3.57
N GLY A 228 15.84 -9.31 -2.62
CA GLY A 228 15.98 -9.67 -1.21
C GLY A 228 17.01 -8.86 -0.42
N SER A 229 17.57 -7.79 -0.97
CA SER A 229 18.44 -6.90 -0.20
C SER A 229 17.63 -5.87 0.57
N LEU A 230 17.95 -5.70 1.85
CA LEU A 230 17.42 -4.68 2.71
C LEU A 230 18.44 -3.54 2.84
N PHE A 231 17.97 -2.33 2.63
CA PHE A 231 18.75 -1.13 2.93
C PHE A 231 18.14 -0.41 4.10
N THR A 232 19.00 0.16 4.93
CA THR A 232 18.59 1.02 6.03
C THR A 232 19.19 2.40 5.86
N SER A 233 18.43 3.44 6.20
CA SER A 233 18.90 4.80 6.31
C SER A 233 18.28 5.46 7.53
N THR A 234 18.97 6.42 8.13
CA THR A 234 18.36 7.35 9.09
C THR A 234 17.70 8.51 8.35
N LEU A 235 16.69 9.16 8.93
CA LEU A 235 16.01 10.32 8.34
C LEU A 235 16.94 11.51 8.05
N THR A 236 18.08 11.61 8.69
CA THR A 236 19.10 12.64 8.47
C THR A 236 19.81 12.48 7.12
N MET A 237 19.55 11.37 6.40
CA MET A 237 20.07 11.08 5.04
C MET A 237 21.61 11.09 4.90
N ASP A 238 22.37 11.26 5.98
CA ASP A 238 23.83 11.38 5.91
C ASP A 238 24.53 10.04 5.65
N ARG A 239 23.85 8.92 5.83
CA ARG A 239 24.45 7.60 5.59
C ARG A 239 23.40 6.53 5.28
N PHE A 240 23.37 6.07 4.03
CA PHE A 240 22.74 4.81 3.68
C PHE A 240 23.69 3.66 4.05
N GLN A 241 23.24 2.74 4.88
CA GLN A 241 23.99 1.52 5.18
C GLN A 241 23.32 0.33 4.49
N ASN A 242 24.08 -0.37 3.65
CA ASN A 242 23.65 -1.65 3.12
C ASN A 242 23.83 -2.69 4.23
N ARG A 243 22.74 -3.17 4.84
CA ARG A 243 22.76 -4.31 5.74
C ARG A 243 22.16 -5.51 5.03
N SER A 244 22.99 -6.48 4.70
CA SER A 244 22.48 -7.81 4.40
C SER A 244 21.98 -8.42 5.70
N ILE A 245 20.67 -8.56 5.87
CA ILE A 245 20.07 -9.16 7.07
C ILE A 245 20.41 -10.65 7.14
N PHE A 246 20.68 -11.29 6.00
CA PHE A 246 20.93 -12.72 5.93
C PHE A 246 22.35 -13.14 6.33
N SER A 247 23.27 -12.21 6.56
CA SER A 247 24.64 -12.54 7.01
C SER A 247 24.78 -12.73 8.52
N THR A 248 23.71 -12.61 9.29
CA THR A 248 23.73 -12.69 10.76
C THR A 248 22.75 -13.71 11.36
N LEU A 249 22.06 -14.49 10.55
CA LEU A 249 21.32 -15.64 11.07
C LEU A 249 22.32 -16.78 11.30
N PRO A 250 22.46 -17.31 12.51
CA PRO A 250 23.22 -18.53 12.74
C PRO A 250 22.53 -19.69 12.01
N ASP A 251 23.34 -20.58 11.43
CA ASP A 251 22.92 -21.83 10.80
C ASP A 251 22.10 -22.73 11.75
#